data_28bf12d033da4020220120036de4f747
#
_entry.id   28bf12d033da4020220120036de4f747
#
_cell.length_a   1.000
_cell.length_b   1.000
_cell.length_c   1.000
_cell.angle_alpha   90.00
_cell.angle_beta   90.00
_cell.angle_gamma   90.00
#
_symmetry.space_group_name_H-M   'P 1'
#
loop_
_entity.id
_entity.type
_entity.pdbx_description
1 polymer ?
#
loop_
_entity_poly.entity_id
_entity_poly.type
_entity_poly.pdbx_seq_one_letter_code
_entity_poly.pdbx_strand_id
1 'polypeptide(L)'
;MHKKSIISFCLLIAFLNFVQVLKAQENPFFNYKGKLIIIGGGDIPDSLFTFFANYCGGKDQSIVYIPTATSDEEYIKEGGHLVKFTSRGFTNLSTIHTRDKVKADDPKNIELIRKAKGIFFGGGDQDLIAAAYGGTQLYNEFIALLERGGIIMGTSAGATIMGSLLVGGDARKDLIKPYPFQPAFSFVKNMAIDQHVLVRNRQFDLIPVIENYPNNIGVAIDESTAIIVESGLFKVWGLSYALLYDPKDWAEQQKKWGKVIKPFKMLGTGQGFDFRTRMILK
;
A
#
# COMPACT_ATOMS: atom_id res chain seq x y z
N MET A 1 6.71 51.94 -25.33
CA MET A 1 5.76 51.06 -24.57
C MET A 1 5.89 49.56 -24.87
N HIS A 2 6.54 49.10 -25.94
CA HIS A 2 6.59 47.67 -26.32
C HIS A 2 7.56 46.79 -25.49
N LYS A 3 8.66 47.32 -24.94
CA LYS A 3 9.64 46.50 -24.19
C LYS A 3 9.11 45.91 -22.87
N LYS A 4 8.25 46.64 -22.15
CA LYS A 4 7.67 46.14 -20.86
C LYS A 4 6.66 45.00 -21.08
N SER A 5 5.93 45.01 -22.20
CA SER A 5 4.97 43.97 -22.55
C SER A 5 5.64 42.62 -22.90
N ILE A 6 6.81 42.67 -23.60
CA ILE A 6 7.56 41.45 -23.99
C ILE A 6 8.17 40.77 -22.75
N ILE A 7 8.73 41.54 -21.82
CA ILE A 7 9.31 40.99 -20.57
C ILE A 7 8.23 40.31 -19.70
N SER A 8 7.05 40.92 -19.61
CA SER A 8 5.93 40.34 -18.83
C SER A 8 5.42 39.06 -19.48
N PHE A 9 5.38 38.98 -20.81
CA PHE A 9 4.96 37.77 -21.53
C PHE A 9 5.98 36.62 -21.41
N CYS A 10 7.29 36.93 -21.51
CA CYS A 10 8.34 35.92 -21.29
C CYS A 10 8.36 35.37 -19.85
N LEU A 11 8.11 36.21 -18.86
CA LEU A 11 8.01 35.79 -17.45
C LEU A 11 6.78 34.88 -17.22
N LEU A 12 5.66 35.17 -17.88
CA LEU A 12 4.45 34.35 -17.80
C LEU A 12 4.67 32.97 -18.44
N ILE A 13 5.34 32.91 -19.62
CA ILE A 13 5.69 31.64 -20.27
C ILE A 13 6.68 30.84 -19.41
N ALA A 14 7.69 31.49 -18.83
CA ALA A 14 8.65 30.83 -17.95
C ALA A 14 7.96 30.29 -16.69
N PHE A 15 7.01 31.01 -16.10
CA PHE A 15 6.23 30.58 -14.97
C PHE A 15 5.30 29.42 -15.32
N LEU A 16 4.62 29.47 -16.48
CA LEU A 16 3.76 28.37 -16.96
C LEU A 16 4.57 27.10 -17.24
N ASN A 17 5.74 27.22 -17.85
CA ASN A 17 6.65 26.09 -18.07
C ASN A 17 7.17 25.53 -16.72
N PHE A 18 7.50 26.40 -15.75
CA PHE A 18 7.92 25.97 -14.42
C PHE A 18 6.81 25.24 -13.68
N VAL A 19 5.56 25.70 -13.75
CA VAL A 19 4.39 25.01 -13.18
C VAL A 19 4.11 23.67 -13.89
N GLN A 20 4.30 23.59 -15.21
CA GLN A 20 4.19 22.33 -15.95
C GLN A 20 5.31 21.34 -15.58
N VAL A 21 6.54 21.82 -15.38
CA VAL A 21 7.66 20.99 -14.91
C VAL A 21 7.41 20.47 -13.49
N LEU A 22 6.84 21.30 -12.61
CA LEU A 22 6.45 20.86 -11.25
C LEU A 22 5.34 19.80 -11.29
N LYS A 23 4.32 19.95 -12.16
CA LYS A 23 3.29 18.92 -12.36
C LYS A 23 3.84 17.63 -12.98
N ALA A 24 4.89 17.71 -13.80
CA ALA A 24 5.55 16.54 -14.37
C ALA A 24 6.37 15.74 -13.34
N GLN A 25 6.56 16.26 -12.12
CA GLN A 25 7.32 15.59 -11.04
C GLN A 25 6.46 14.76 -10.10
N GLU A 26 5.14 14.84 -10.14
CA GLU A 26 4.28 13.99 -9.31
C GLU A 26 4.44 12.52 -9.71
N ASN A 27 4.75 11.68 -8.72
CA ASN A 27 4.79 10.23 -8.94
C ASN A 27 3.34 9.71 -9.04
N PRO A 28 2.96 9.04 -10.14
CA PRO A 28 1.58 8.60 -10.34
C PRO A 28 1.18 7.45 -9.41
N PHE A 29 2.12 6.86 -8.69
CA PHE A 29 1.87 5.73 -7.79
C PHE A 29 1.80 6.15 -6.33
N PHE A 30 2.73 6.99 -5.85
CA PHE A 30 2.83 7.34 -4.44
C PHE A 30 3.43 8.74 -4.27
N ASN A 31 2.64 9.68 -3.73
CA ASN A 31 3.00 11.11 -3.57
C ASN A 31 2.85 11.62 -2.13
N TYR A 32 2.82 10.73 -1.15
CA TYR A 32 2.73 11.12 0.25
C TYR A 32 4.11 11.34 0.86
N LYS A 33 4.16 12.16 1.93
CA LYS A 33 5.36 12.33 2.78
C LYS A 33 5.60 11.10 3.66
N GLY A 34 4.52 10.40 3.98
CA GLY A 34 4.53 9.19 4.81
C GLY A 34 5.09 7.98 4.09
N LYS A 35 5.00 6.82 4.76
CA LYS A 35 5.47 5.54 4.24
C LYS A 35 4.43 4.45 4.39
N LEU A 36 4.58 3.40 3.58
CA LEU A 36 3.83 2.16 3.74
C LEU A 36 4.79 1.01 4.00
N ILE A 37 4.39 0.10 4.90
CA ILE A 37 4.97 -1.24 5.06
C ILE A 37 3.89 -2.23 4.67
N ILE A 38 4.06 -2.90 3.55
CA ILE A 38 3.08 -3.81 2.95
C ILE A 38 3.62 -5.23 3.07
N ILE A 39 3.02 -6.05 3.96
CA ILE A 39 3.55 -7.34 4.37
C ILE A 39 2.70 -8.46 3.76
N GLY A 40 3.34 -9.43 3.12
CA GLY A 40 2.67 -10.54 2.45
C GLY A 40 1.99 -11.56 3.39
N GLY A 41 2.09 -11.40 4.69
CA GLY A 41 1.50 -12.29 5.69
C GLY A 41 2.55 -13.08 6.46
N GLY A 42 2.10 -14.11 7.19
CA GLY A 42 2.96 -14.92 8.06
C GLY A 42 3.49 -14.15 9.26
N ASP A 43 4.66 -14.55 9.74
CA ASP A 43 5.31 -13.84 10.84
C ASP A 43 5.94 -12.52 10.37
N ILE A 44 5.76 -11.51 11.19
CA ILE A 44 6.31 -10.16 10.92
C ILE A 44 7.70 -10.09 11.55
N PRO A 45 8.78 -9.90 10.77
CA PRO A 45 10.13 -9.78 11.30
C PRO A 45 10.28 -8.61 12.29
N ASP A 46 11.03 -8.82 13.36
CA ASP A 46 11.28 -7.79 14.40
C ASP A 46 11.89 -6.50 13.84
N SER A 47 12.68 -6.63 12.77
CA SER A 47 13.25 -5.50 12.06
C SER A 47 12.20 -4.56 11.47
N LEU A 48 11.03 -5.07 11.05
CA LEU A 48 9.92 -4.23 10.57
C LEU A 48 9.23 -3.48 11.71
N PHE A 49 9.07 -4.08 12.89
CA PHE A 49 8.58 -3.37 14.08
C PHE A 49 9.57 -2.28 14.50
N THR A 50 10.87 -2.55 14.44
CA THR A 50 11.91 -1.56 14.73
C THR A 50 11.88 -0.40 13.74
N PHE A 51 11.78 -0.71 12.44
CA PHE A 51 11.64 0.31 11.40
C PHE A 51 10.38 1.17 11.61
N PHE A 52 9.24 0.52 11.90
CA PHE A 52 7.97 1.20 12.17
C PHE A 52 8.07 2.12 13.39
N ALA A 53 8.63 1.63 14.50
CA ALA A 53 8.84 2.43 15.71
C ALA A 53 9.72 3.65 15.45
N ASN A 54 10.87 3.45 14.80
CA ASN A 54 11.83 4.54 14.51
C ASN A 54 11.18 5.62 13.63
N TYR A 55 10.38 5.19 12.63
CA TYR A 55 9.69 6.13 11.77
C TYR A 55 8.57 6.90 12.49
N CYS A 56 7.86 6.27 13.42
CA CYS A 56 6.88 6.93 14.27
C CYS A 56 7.51 7.95 15.23
N GLY A 57 8.81 7.85 15.53
CA GLY A 57 9.53 8.67 16.50
C GLY A 57 9.66 8.02 17.88
N GLY A 58 9.37 6.71 18.00
CA GLY A 58 9.50 5.93 19.23
C GLY A 58 8.34 4.96 19.44
N LYS A 59 8.51 4.07 20.41
CA LYS A 59 7.51 3.06 20.78
C LYS A 59 6.39 3.60 21.69
N ASP A 60 6.55 4.81 22.18
CA ASP A 60 5.59 5.57 23.00
C ASP A 60 4.63 6.42 22.15
N GLN A 61 4.87 6.50 20.86
CA GLN A 61 4.04 7.25 19.93
C GLN A 61 2.68 6.56 19.71
N SER A 62 1.65 7.38 19.44
CA SER A 62 0.29 6.90 19.24
C SER A 62 0.18 6.06 17.96
N ILE A 63 -0.22 4.80 18.13
CA ILE A 63 -0.44 3.83 17.05
C ILE A 63 -1.86 3.30 17.16
N VAL A 64 -2.56 3.24 16.02
CA VAL A 64 -3.90 2.70 15.92
C VAL A 64 -3.88 1.37 15.18
N TYR A 65 -4.42 0.34 15.82
CA TYR A 65 -4.65 -0.97 15.24
C TYR A 65 -6.05 -1.10 14.67
N ILE A 66 -6.16 -1.65 13.47
CA ILE A 66 -7.42 -1.90 12.77
C ILE A 66 -7.55 -3.40 12.48
N PRO A 67 -8.23 -4.18 13.36
CA PRO A 67 -8.41 -5.63 13.22
C PRO A 67 -9.58 -6.01 12.30
N THR A 68 -10.27 -5.09 11.67
CA THR A 68 -11.58 -5.28 11.02
C THR A 68 -11.61 -6.37 9.94
N ALA A 69 -10.45 -6.75 9.40
CA ALA A 69 -10.34 -7.89 8.47
C ALA A 69 -10.67 -9.24 9.10
N THR A 70 -10.43 -9.44 10.40
CA THR A 70 -10.77 -10.69 11.06
C THR A 70 -12.24 -10.75 11.45
N SER A 71 -12.84 -11.94 11.31
CA SER A 71 -14.18 -12.25 11.86
C SER A 71 -14.12 -12.83 13.28
N ASP A 72 -12.93 -13.09 13.80
CA ASP A 72 -12.71 -13.66 15.13
C ASP A 72 -12.75 -12.56 16.19
N GLU A 73 -13.93 -12.42 16.81
CA GLU A 73 -14.18 -11.44 17.87
C GLU A 73 -13.41 -11.77 19.16
N GLU A 74 -13.13 -13.04 19.43
CA GLU A 74 -12.36 -13.45 20.60
C GLU A 74 -10.90 -13.05 20.42
N TYR A 75 -10.32 -13.32 19.26
CA TYR A 75 -8.97 -12.85 18.92
C TYR A 75 -8.82 -11.32 19.08
N ILE A 76 -9.85 -10.54 18.68
CA ILE A 76 -9.83 -9.08 18.86
C ILE A 76 -9.86 -8.71 20.35
N LYS A 77 -10.71 -9.36 21.15
CA LYS A 77 -10.84 -9.14 22.60
C LYS A 77 -9.56 -9.47 23.35
N GLU A 78 -8.82 -10.50 22.92
CA GLU A 78 -7.52 -10.88 23.46
C GLU A 78 -6.38 -9.96 23.02
N GLY A 79 -6.67 -8.90 22.26
CA GLY A 79 -5.72 -7.91 21.79
C GLY A 79 -5.14 -8.17 20.40
N GLY A 80 -5.45 -9.32 19.79
CA GLY A 80 -5.05 -9.62 18.41
C GLY A 80 -3.56 -9.38 18.14
N HIS A 81 -3.27 -8.69 17.06
CA HIS A 81 -1.90 -8.31 16.73
C HIS A 81 -1.27 -7.30 17.72
N LEU A 82 -2.06 -6.60 18.56
CA LEU A 82 -1.49 -5.68 19.55
C LEU A 82 -0.56 -6.39 20.55
N VAL A 83 -0.81 -7.66 20.83
CA VAL A 83 0.09 -8.46 21.67
C VAL A 83 1.51 -8.49 21.09
N LYS A 84 1.66 -8.53 19.77
CA LYS A 84 2.97 -8.47 19.11
C LYS A 84 3.65 -7.11 19.27
N PHE A 85 2.88 -6.03 19.36
CA PHE A 85 3.41 -4.69 19.64
C PHE A 85 3.78 -4.50 21.10
N THR A 86 2.87 -4.87 22.04
CA THR A 86 3.12 -4.72 23.47
C THR A 86 4.32 -5.54 23.95
N SER A 87 4.48 -6.78 23.45
CA SER A 87 5.64 -7.63 23.74
C SER A 87 6.98 -7.04 23.28
N ARG A 88 6.94 -6.07 22.35
CA ARG A 88 8.11 -5.33 21.84
C ARG A 88 8.25 -3.94 22.48
N GLY A 89 7.48 -3.65 23.51
CA GLY A 89 7.58 -2.41 24.31
C GLY A 89 6.87 -1.20 23.71
N PHE A 90 5.90 -1.40 22.80
CA PHE A 90 5.02 -0.30 22.41
C PHE A 90 4.00 -0.04 23.52
N THR A 91 3.80 1.22 23.89
CA THR A 91 3.03 1.61 25.09
C THR A 91 1.77 2.43 24.80
N ASN A 92 1.66 3.08 23.64
CA ASN A 92 0.55 3.96 23.30
C ASN A 92 -0.24 3.39 22.11
N LEU A 93 -1.07 2.41 22.37
CA LEU A 93 -1.82 1.64 21.39
C LEU A 93 -3.31 1.84 21.58
N SER A 94 -4.02 2.02 20.48
CA SER A 94 -5.49 2.11 20.43
C SER A 94 -6.02 1.19 19.35
N THR A 95 -7.29 0.76 19.49
CA THR A 95 -7.97 -0.08 18.50
C THR A 95 -9.18 0.64 17.94
N ILE A 96 -9.35 0.61 16.61
CA ILE A 96 -10.59 0.98 15.93
C ILE A 96 -11.09 -0.27 15.22
N HIS A 97 -12.27 -0.77 15.67
CA HIS A 97 -12.95 -1.91 15.07
C HIS A 97 -14.42 -1.62 14.90
N THR A 98 -14.89 -1.66 13.66
CA THR A 98 -16.31 -1.59 13.30
C THR A 98 -16.51 -2.15 11.89
N ARG A 99 -17.72 -2.65 11.62
CA ARG A 99 -18.19 -3.02 10.28
C ARG A 99 -19.29 -2.08 9.77
N ASP A 100 -19.56 -1.03 10.54
CA ASP A 100 -20.57 -0.03 10.26
C ASP A 100 -19.90 1.30 9.88
N LYS A 101 -20.19 1.81 8.69
CA LYS A 101 -19.63 3.08 8.18
C LYS A 101 -19.97 4.29 9.04
N VAL A 102 -21.17 4.32 9.63
CA VAL A 102 -21.58 5.42 10.51
C VAL A 102 -20.74 5.40 11.79
N LYS A 103 -20.50 4.23 12.35
CA LYS A 103 -19.63 4.07 13.52
C LYS A 103 -18.15 4.29 13.20
N ALA A 104 -17.74 4.06 11.95
CA ALA A 104 -16.38 4.40 11.52
C ALA A 104 -16.13 5.90 11.67
N ASP A 105 -17.10 6.73 11.32
CA ASP A 105 -17.03 8.19 11.38
C ASP A 105 -17.34 8.79 12.77
N ASP A 106 -17.37 7.96 13.82
CA ASP A 106 -17.44 8.45 15.21
C ASP A 106 -16.31 9.47 15.45
N PRO A 107 -16.62 10.67 16.00
CA PRO A 107 -15.61 11.69 16.30
C PRO A 107 -14.42 11.19 17.12
N LYS A 108 -14.63 10.19 17.97
CA LYS A 108 -13.57 9.55 18.75
C LYS A 108 -12.58 8.79 17.86
N ASN A 109 -13.07 8.07 16.86
CA ASN A 109 -12.22 7.35 15.91
C ASN A 109 -11.41 8.33 15.05
N ILE A 110 -12.07 9.38 14.57
CA ILE A 110 -11.43 10.47 13.80
C ILE A 110 -10.29 11.08 14.61
N GLU A 111 -10.53 11.40 15.88
CA GLU A 111 -9.52 12.02 16.74
C GLU A 111 -8.35 11.07 17.04
N LEU A 112 -8.60 9.77 17.21
CA LEU A 112 -7.54 8.77 17.35
C LEU A 112 -6.60 8.79 16.15
N ILE A 113 -7.12 8.77 14.91
CA ILE A 113 -6.28 8.80 13.71
C ILE A 113 -5.56 10.14 13.54
N ARG A 114 -6.19 11.26 13.87
CA ARG A 114 -5.53 12.58 13.84
C ARG A 114 -4.30 12.66 14.73
N LYS A 115 -4.34 12.02 15.88
CA LYS A 115 -3.22 11.96 16.84
C LYS A 115 -2.19 10.88 16.49
N ALA A 116 -2.58 9.88 15.73
CA ALA A 116 -1.71 8.75 15.41
C ALA A 116 -0.47 9.17 14.61
N LYS A 117 0.65 8.51 14.89
CA LYS A 117 1.87 8.50 14.08
C LYS A 117 1.94 7.30 13.15
N GLY A 118 1.27 6.22 13.53
CA GLY A 118 1.20 5.02 12.74
C GLY A 118 -0.15 4.32 12.82
N ILE A 119 -0.49 3.59 11.75
CA ILE A 119 -1.66 2.70 11.68
C ILE A 119 -1.17 1.31 11.32
N PHE A 120 -1.79 0.28 11.92
CA PHE A 120 -1.57 -1.11 11.55
C PHE A 120 -2.88 -1.79 11.16
N PHE A 121 -2.99 -2.23 9.91
CA PHE A 121 -4.09 -3.05 9.41
C PHE A 121 -3.78 -4.54 9.57
N GLY A 122 -4.63 -5.26 10.30
CA GLY A 122 -4.52 -6.70 10.49
C GLY A 122 -4.90 -7.52 9.26
N GLY A 123 -4.62 -8.83 9.35
CA GLY A 123 -5.01 -9.82 8.34
C GLY A 123 -6.43 -10.34 8.51
N GLY A 124 -6.92 -11.10 7.51
CA GLY A 124 -8.25 -11.68 7.44
C GLY A 124 -8.89 -11.49 6.06
N ASP A 125 -10.09 -10.93 5.99
CA ASP A 125 -10.82 -10.60 4.76
C ASP A 125 -10.74 -9.10 4.46
N GLN A 126 -10.11 -8.75 3.35
CA GLN A 126 -9.96 -7.36 2.89
C GLN A 126 -11.29 -6.70 2.50
N ASP A 127 -12.31 -7.50 2.13
CA ASP A 127 -13.64 -6.97 1.81
C ASP A 127 -14.29 -6.33 3.04
N LEU A 128 -14.03 -6.87 4.24
CA LEU A 128 -14.53 -6.30 5.50
C LEU A 128 -13.92 -4.92 5.78
N ILE A 129 -12.63 -4.74 5.47
CA ILE A 129 -11.97 -3.42 5.63
C ILE A 129 -12.56 -2.43 4.61
N ALA A 130 -12.65 -2.84 3.33
CA ALA A 130 -13.18 -1.99 2.26
C ALA A 130 -14.63 -1.57 2.54
N ALA A 131 -15.47 -2.51 2.98
CA ALA A 131 -16.87 -2.26 3.29
C ALA A 131 -17.04 -1.31 4.50
N ALA A 132 -16.22 -1.48 5.54
CA ALA A 132 -16.32 -0.71 6.76
C ALA A 132 -15.86 0.76 6.59
N TYR A 133 -14.78 0.97 5.86
CA TYR A 133 -14.09 2.27 5.86
C TYR A 133 -14.09 2.97 4.49
N GLY A 134 -14.33 2.27 3.39
CA GLY A 134 -14.32 2.87 2.05
C GLY A 134 -15.35 3.98 1.90
N GLY A 135 -14.89 5.20 1.55
CA GLY A 135 -15.73 6.38 1.37
C GLY A 135 -16.21 7.06 2.65
N THR A 136 -15.66 6.72 3.81
CA THR A 136 -15.93 7.35 5.11
C THR A 136 -15.02 8.56 5.36
N GLN A 137 -15.35 9.40 6.35
CA GLN A 137 -14.45 10.44 6.83
C GLN A 137 -13.19 9.83 7.46
N LEU A 138 -13.31 8.71 8.17
CA LEU A 138 -12.17 7.99 8.74
C LEU A 138 -11.16 7.57 7.66
N TYR A 139 -11.63 7.14 6.48
CA TYR A 139 -10.74 6.86 5.34
C TYR A 139 -9.95 8.09 4.91
N ASN A 140 -10.57 9.28 4.90
CA ASN A 140 -9.86 10.52 4.57
C ASN A 140 -8.78 10.85 5.62
N GLU A 141 -8.99 10.50 6.88
CA GLU A 141 -7.98 10.66 7.93
C GLU A 141 -6.79 9.68 7.76
N PHE A 142 -6.98 8.49 7.18
CA PHE A 142 -5.87 7.62 6.79
C PHE A 142 -4.98 8.29 5.72
N ILE A 143 -5.60 8.90 4.72
CA ILE A 143 -4.89 9.67 3.70
C ILE A 143 -4.15 10.86 4.35
N ALA A 144 -4.85 11.63 5.19
CA ALA A 144 -4.27 12.78 5.88
C ALA A 144 -3.08 12.37 6.79
N LEU A 145 -3.09 11.16 7.37
CA LEU A 145 -1.94 10.63 8.11
C LEU A 145 -0.72 10.46 7.18
N LEU A 146 -0.88 9.90 5.99
CA LEU A 146 0.20 9.77 5.01
C LEU A 146 0.68 11.14 4.51
N GLU A 147 -0.23 12.10 4.27
CA GLU A 147 0.12 13.46 3.84
C GLU A 147 0.98 14.21 4.86
N ARG A 148 0.68 14.07 6.16
CA ARG A 148 1.46 14.69 7.24
C ARG A 148 2.73 13.92 7.63
N GLY A 149 3.06 12.83 6.93
CA GLY A 149 4.29 12.08 7.12
C GLY A 149 4.18 10.90 8.09
N GLY A 150 2.97 10.41 8.40
CA GLY A 150 2.77 9.20 9.19
C GLY A 150 3.05 7.93 8.41
N ILE A 151 2.95 6.78 9.07
CA ILE A 151 3.23 5.47 8.47
C ILE A 151 2.03 4.54 8.60
N ILE A 152 1.72 3.81 7.53
CA ILE A 152 0.72 2.74 7.54
C ILE A 152 1.44 1.41 7.31
N MET A 153 1.22 0.46 8.20
CA MET A 153 1.68 -0.91 8.08
C MET A 153 0.47 -1.83 7.96
N GLY A 154 0.56 -2.88 7.15
CA GLY A 154 -0.51 -3.86 7.03
C GLY A 154 -0.02 -5.20 6.56
N THR A 155 -0.69 -6.26 7.03
CA THR A 155 -0.33 -7.64 6.73
C THR A 155 -1.49 -8.39 6.08
N SER A 156 -1.19 -9.27 5.11
CA SER A 156 -2.21 -10.11 4.44
C SER A 156 -3.34 -9.26 3.84
N ALA A 157 -4.58 -9.38 4.29
CA ALA A 157 -5.70 -8.52 3.89
C ALA A 157 -5.41 -7.03 4.08
N GLY A 158 -4.70 -6.66 5.18
CA GLY A 158 -4.24 -5.29 5.44
C GLY A 158 -3.17 -4.81 4.45
N ALA A 159 -2.48 -5.71 3.76
CA ALA A 159 -1.58 -5.37 2.65
C ALA A 159 -2.38 -5.13 1.36
N THR A 160 -3.28 -6.05 1.01
CA THR A 160 -4.08 -5.98 -0.23
C THR A 160 -4.91 -4.71 -0.30
N ILE A 161 -5.50 -4.25 0.83
CA ILE A 161 -6.33 -3.04 0.87
C ILE A 161 -5.56 -1.76 0.50
N MET A 162 -4.23 -1.75 0.58
CA MET A 162 -3.41 -0.57 0.29
C MET A 162 -3.25 -0.30 -1.22
N GLY A 163 -3.50 -1.29 -2.06
CA GLY A 163 -3.47 -1.16 -3.52
C GLY A 163 -4.67 -0.41 -4.09
N SER A 164 -4.77 -0.39 -5.42
CA SER A 164 -5.90 0.23 -6.14
C SER A 164 -7.04 -0.74 -6.42
N LEU A 165 -6.74 -2.02 -6.50
CA LEU A 165 -7.69 -3.08 -6.81
C LEU A 165 -7.79 -4.05 -5.64
N LEU A 166 -9.02 -4.40 -5.27
CA LEU A 166 -9.27 -5.37 -4.21
C LEU A 166 -9.13 -6.79 -4.78
N VAL A 167 -7.90 -7.27 -4.83
CA VAL A 167 -7.58 -8.61 -5.32
C VAL A 167 -8.11 -9.67 -4.33
N GLY A 168 -8.60 -10.80 -4.84
CA GLY A 168 -9.14 -11.89 -4.02
C GLY A 168 -8.07 -12.59 -3.17
N GLY A 169 -8.51 -13.29 -2.12
CA GLY A 169 -7.71 -14.19 -1.29
C GLY A 169 -8.17 -15.66 -1.42
N ASP A 170 -7.48 -16.59 -0.72
CA ASP A 170 -7.75 -18.05 -0.75
C ASP A 170 -9.15 -18.49 -0.33
N ALA A 171 -9.88 -17.66 0.39
CA ALA A 171 -11.21 -17.99 0.86
C ALA A 171 -12.20 -18.34 -0.27
N ARG A 172 -11.79 -18.12 -1.51
CA ARG A 172 -12.62 -18.36 -2.71
C ARG A 172 -11.85 -19.22 -3.70
N LYS A 173 -11.97 -20.53 -3.52
CA LYS A 173 -11.43 -21.54 -4.45
C LYS A 173 -11.94 -21.39 -5.90
N ASP A 174 -12.86 -20.50 -6.13
CA ASP A 174 -13.59 -20.45 -7.38
C ASP A 174 -13.45 -19.13 -8.06
N LEU A 175 -12.43 -18.43 -8.08
CA LEU A 175 -12.39 -17.32 -9.01
C LEU A 175 -11.57 -16.12 -8.47
N ILE A 176 -10.69 -15.71 -9.24
CA ILE A 176 -10.53 -14.32 -9.64
C ILE A 176 -11.89 -13.65 -9.50
N LYS A 177 -12.05 -12.70 -8.56
CA LYS A 177 -13.31 -11.95 -8.40
C LYS A 177 -13.81 -11.52 -9.77
N PRO A 178 -15.12 -11.62 -10.06
CA PRO A 178 -15.64 -11.20 -11.35
C PRO A 178 -15.28 -9.74 -11.60
N TYR A 179 -14.83 -9.45 -12.81
CA TYR A 179 -14.59 -8.07 -13.25
C TYR A 179 -15.91 -7.26 -13.29
N PRO A 180 -15.89 -5.95 -12.95
CA PRO A 180 -14.73 -5.17 -12.50
C PRO A 180 -14.39 -5.41 -11.01
N PHE A 181 -13.09 -5.37 -10.66
CA PHE A 181 -12.67 -5.43 -9.28
C PHE A 181 -13.19 -4.23 -8.49
N GLN A 182 -13.55 -4.48 -7.23
CA GLN A 182 -13.88 -3.39 -6.30
C GLN A 182 -12.63 -2.54 -6.04
N PRO A 183 -12.78 -1.22 -5.86
CA PRO A 183 -11.66 -0.38 -5.48
C PRO A 183 -11.16 -0.72 -4.08
N ALA A 184 -9.85 -0.82 -3.92
CA ALA A 184 -9.17 -0.81 -2.64
C ALA A 184 -8.90 0.65 -2.20
N PHE A 185 -8.08 0.87 -1.17
CA PHE A 185 -7.86 2.22 -0.63
C PHE A 185 -6.95 3.12 -1.49
N SER A 186 -6.25 2.55 -2.45
CA SER A 186 -5.36 3.30 -3.35
C SER A 186 -4.32 4.15 -2.60
N PHE A 187 -3.83 3.69 -1.45
CA PHE A 187 -2.68 4.32 -0.81
C PHE A 187 -1.46 4.26 -1.74
N VAL A 188 -1.28 3.14 -2.46
CA VAL A 188 -0.47 3.10 -3.68
C VAL A 188 -1.39 3.04 -4.88
N LYS A 189 -1.38 4.09 -5.70
CA LYS A 189 -2.20 4.17 -6.92
C LYS A 189 -1.62 3.28 -8.01
N ASN A 190 -2.48 2.80 -8.90
CA ASN A 190 -2.11 1.99 -10.08
C ASN A 190 -1.30 0.72 -9.70
N MET A 191 -1.59 0.13 -8.55
CA MET A 191 -0.95 -1.09 -8.07
C MET A 191 -2.00 -2.10 -7.60
N ALA A 192 -1.92 -3.33 -8.08
CA ALA A 192 -2.62 -4.49 -7.54
C ALA A 192 -1.67 -5.22 -6.58
N ILE A 193 -2.13 -5.52 -5.36
CA ILE A 193 -1.32 -6.16 -4.33
C ILE A 193 -1.91 -7.51 -3.98
N ASP A 194 -1.10 -8.57 -4.10
CA ASP A 194 -1.42 -9.92 -3.62
C ASP A 194 -0.46 -10.33 -2.49
N GLN A 195 -0.80 -11.35 -1.73
CA GLN A 195 -0.12 -11.77 -0.51
C GLN A 195 -0.05 -13.31 -0.40
N HIS A 196 0.86 -13.82 0.48
CA HIS A 196 1.14 -15.26 0.65
C HIS A 196 1.53 -15.97 -0.65
N VAL A 197 2.21 -15.26 -1.56
CA VAL A 197 2.28 -15.65 -2.97
C VAL A 197 2.95 -16.98 -3.22
N LEU A 198 4.12 -17.24 -2.66
CA LEU A 198 4.85 -18.48 -2.90
C LEU A 198 4.38 -19.61 -1.99
N VAL A 199 4.13 -19.32 -0.72
CA VAL A 199 3.63 -20.30 0.26
C VAL A 199 2.31 -20.92 -0.19
N ARG A 200 1.47 -20.16 -0.90
CA ARG A 200 0.16 -20.62 -1.41
C ARG A 200 0.11 -20.87 -2.90
N ASN A 201 1.27 -20.91 -3.60
CA ASN A 201 1.36 -21.14 -5.05
C ASN A 201 0.53 -20.17 -5.92
N ARG A 202 0.48 -18.88 -5.53
CA ARG A 202 -0.33 -17.84 -6.15
C ARG A 202 0.42 -16.96 -7.16
N GLN A 203 1.62 -17.36 -7.56
CA GLN A 203 2.48 -16.60 -8.46
C GLN A 203 1.90 -16.32 -9.86
N PHE A 204 0.76 -16.88 -10.19
CA PHE A 204 0.08 -16.63 -11.47
C PHE A 204 -1.23 -15.84 -11.33
N ASP A 205 -1.69 -15.59 -10.10
CA ASP A 205 -3.00 -14.99 -9.82
C ASP A 205 -3.10 -13.53 -10.30
N LEU A 206 -2.00 -12.76 -10.26
CA LEU A 206 -1.99 -11.39 -10.76
C LEU A 206 -1.90 -11.26 -12.29
N ILE A 207 -1.57 -12.32 -13.04
CA ILE A 207 -1.45 -12.24 -14.50
C ILE A 207 -2.76 -11.76 -15.13
N PRO A 208 -3.90 -12.44 -14.95
CA PRO A 208 -5.16 -11.99 -15.54
C PRO A 208 -5.62 -10.64 -14.99
N VAL A 209 -5.25 -10.29 -13.76
CA VAL A 209 -5.54 -8.97 -13.19
C VAL A 209 -4.85 -7.87 -13.99
N ILE A 210 -3.56 -8.03 -14.24
CA ILE A 210 -2.76 -7.01 -14.95
C ILE A 210 -3.08 -7.00 -16.44
N GLU A 211 -3.43 -8.15 -17.06
CA GLU A 211 -3.93 -8.19 -18.45
C GLU A 211 -5.20 -7.36 -18.62
N ASN A 212 -6.13 -7.44 -17.67
CA ASN A 212 -7.37 -6.67 -17.71
C ASN A 212 -7.24 -5.21 -17.25
N TYR A 213 -6.22 -4.89 -16.44
CA TYR A 213 -5.93 -3.56 -15.93
C TYR A 213 -4.49 -3.10 -16.25
N PRO A 214 -4.12 -2.94 -17.53
CA PRO A 214 -2.73 -2.72 -17.96
C PRO A 214 -2.14 -1.36 -17.53
N ASN A 215 -2.94 -0.49 -16.91
CA ASN A 215 -2.44 0.73 -16.27
C ASN A 215 -1.89 0.48 -14.86
N ASN A 216 -2.13 -0.71 -14.29
CA ASN A 216 -1.60 -1.10 -13.00
C ASN A 216 -0.33 -1.95 -13.16
N ILE A 217 0.56 -1.88 -12.17
CA ILE A 217 1.54 -2.93 -11.92
C ILE A 217 0.98 -3.91 -10.90
N GLY A 218 1.45 -5.15 -10.93
CA GLY A 218 1.18 -6.13 -9.88
C GLY A 218 2.38 -6.27 -8.96
N VAL A 219 2.12 -6.36 -7.65
CA VAL A 219 3.15 -6.76 -6.67
C VAL A 219 2.56 -7.83 -5.76
N ALA A 220 3.08 -9.06 -5.87
CA ALA A 220 2.68 -10.18 -5.02
C ALA A 220 3.80 -10.46 -4.01
N ILE A 221 3.46 -10.43 -2.71
CA ILE A 221 4.43 -10.47 -1.62
C ILE A 221 4.28 -11.79 -0.88
N ASP A 222 5.41 -12.47 -0.63
CA ASP A 222 5.38 -13.72 0.12
C ASP A 222 5.38 -13.51 1.63
N GLU A 223 5.12 -14.58 2.40
CA GLU A 223 5.11 -14.54 3.86
C GLU A 223 6.47 -14.10 4.43
N SER A 224 6.44 -13.48 5.62
CA SER A 224 7.62 -12.94 6.32
C SER A 224 8.44 -11.96 5.48
N THR A 225 7.81 -11.36 4.48
CA THR A 225 8.40 -10.41 3.53
C THR A 225 7.49 -9.20 3.37
N ALA A 226 8.07 -8.04 3.15
CA ALA A 226 7.38 -6.79 2.96
C ALA A 226 7.98 -6.00 1.80
N ILE A 227 7.20 -5.06 1.26
CA ILE A 227 7.74 -3.91 0.55
C ILE A 227 7.56 -2.66 1.40
N ILE A 228 8.58 -1.81 1.44
CA ILE A 228 8.53 -0.49 2.05
C ILE A 228 8.41 0.52 0.91
N VAL A 229 7.27 1.24 0.88
CA VAL A 229 6.97 2.25 -0.16
C VAL A 229 7.24 3.63 0.41
N GLU A 230 8.10 4.38 -0.28
CA GLU A 230 8.44 5.76 0.05
C GLU A 230 8.96 6.51 -1.18
N SER A 231 8.77 7.82 -1.24
CA SER A 231 9.43 8.70 -2.24
C SER A 231 9.34 8.21 -3.69
N GLY A 232 8.26 7.51 -4.05
CA GLY A 232 8.02 7.04 -5.42
C GLY A 232 8.77 5.77 -5.82
N LEU A 233 9.20 4.99 -4.86
CA LEU A 233 9.80 3.66 -5.06
C LEU A 233 9.33 2.69 -3.98
N PHE A 234 9.59 1.40 -4.17
CA PHE A 234 9.58 0.45 -3.07
C PHE A 234 10.89 -0.33 -2.95
N LYS A 235 11.17 -0.83 -1.74
CA LYS A 235 12.25 -1.78 -1.46
C LYS A 235 11.70 -3.01 -0.76
N VAL A 236 12.25 -4.17 -1.10
CA VAL A 236 11.89 -5.45 -0.47
C VAL A 236 12.68 -5.63 0.82
N TRP A 237 12.00 -6.14 1.85
CA TRP A 237 12.54 -6.42 3.18
C TRP A 237 11.92 -7.71 3.73
N GLY A 238 12.72 -8.67 4.12
CA GLY A 238 12.23 -9.91 4.73
C GLY A 238 13.00 -11.16 4.31
N LEU A 239 12.35 -12.32 4.46
CA LEU A 239 13.01 -13.63 4.33
C LEU A 239 12.79 -14.30 2.97
N SER A 240 11.79 -13.82 2.20
CA SER A 240 11.43 -14.38 0.90
C SER A 240 11.45 -13.30 -0.19
N TYR A 241 10.49 -13.32 -1.12
CA TYR A 241 10.48 -12.50 -2.32
C TYR A 241 9.19 -11.69 -2.46
N ALA A 242 9.30 -10.58 -3.20
CA ALA A 242 8.19 -9.91 -3.85
C ALA A 242 8.27 -10.13 -5.36
N LEU A 243 7.14 -10.45 -6.00
CA LEU A 243 7.02 -10.67 -7.43
C LEU A 243 6.44 -9.44 -8.08
N LEU A 244 7.17 -8.84 -9.03
CA LEU A 244 6.75 -7.65 -9.79
C LEU A 244 6.22 -8.04 -11.16
N TYR A 245 4.98 -7.67 -11.46
CA TYR A 245 4.29 -7.83 -12.74
C TYR A 245 4.18 -6.46 -13.40
N ASP A 246 4.93 -6.26 -14.49
CA ASP A 246 5.01 -4.97 -15.19
C ASP A 246 4.46 -5.08 -16.62
N PRO A 247 3.28 -4.50 -16.93
CA PRO A 247 2.70 -4.59 -18.26
C PRO A 247 3.55 -3.90 -19.34
N LYS A 248 4.39 -2.92 -18.98
CA LYS A 248 5.35 -2.33 -19.96
C LYS A 248 6.44 -3.33 -20.34
N ASP A 249 6.95 -4.08 -19.38
CA ASP A 249 7.91 -5.18 -19.64
C ASP A 249 7.26 -6.28 -20.50
N TRP A 250 5.98 -6.58 -20.25
CA TRP A 250 5.23 -7.54 -21.08
C TRP A 250 5.08 -7.04 -22.52
N ALA A 251 4.76 -5.77 -22.73
CA ALA A 251 4.66 -5.18 -24.07
C ALA A 251 6.00 -5.22 -24.82
N GLU A 252 7.11 -5.00 -24.13
CA GLU A 252 8.45 -5.13 -24.71
C GLU A 252 8.77 -6.58 -25.08
N GLN A 253 8.44 -7.55 -24.23
CA GLN A 253 8.58 -8.98 -24.49
C GLN A 253 7.71 -9.40 -25.67
N GLN A 254 6.45 -8.96 -25.73
CA GLN A 254 5.53 -9.23 -26.83
C GLN A 254 6.09 -8.70 -28.16
N LYS A 255 6.61 -7.48 -28.17
CA LYS A 255 7.24 -6.89 -29.36
C LYS A 255 8.48 -7.66 -29.80
N LYS A 256 9.31 -8.12 -28.86
CA LYS A 256 10.58 -8.78 -29.16
C LYS A 256 10.43 -10.25 -29.54
N TRP A 257 9.52 -10.97 -28.88
CA TRP A 257 9.42 -12.43 -28.98
C TRP A 257 8.04 -12.95 -29.40
N GLY A 258 7.08 -12.05 -29.67
CA GLY A 258 5.69 -12.43 -30.01
C GLY A 258 4.90 -13.03 -28.85
N LYS A 259 5.47 -13.08 -27.65
CA LYS A 259 4.84 -13.62 -26.43
C LYS A 259 5.52 -13.09 -25.17
N VAL A 260 4.79 -13.15 -24.04
CA VAL A 260 5.35 -12.93 -22.72
C VAL A 260 5.98 -14.24 -22.23
N ILE A 261 7.29 -14.23 -21.95
CA ILE A 261 8.06 -15.39 -21.51
C ILE A 261 8.29 -15.32 -19.99
N LYS A 262 8.46 -14.12 -19.45
CA LYS A 262 8.73 -13.85 -18.03
C LYS A 262 7.63 -12.95 -17.48
N PRO A 263 6.53 -13.52 -16.99
CA PRO A 263 5.39 -12.74 -16.56
C PRO A 263 5.63 -11.93 -15.29
N PHE A 264 6.63 -12.28 -14.51
CA PHE A 264 7.04 -11.53 -13.31
C PHE A 264 8.55 -11.55 -13.11
N LYS A 265 9.03 -10.63 -12.29
CA LYS A 265 10.42 -10.58 -11.78
C LYS A 265 10.40 -10.79 -10.28
N MET A 266 11.24 -11.70 -9.79
CA MET A 266 11.41 -11.93 -8.34
C MET A 266 12.44 -10.95 -7.78
N LEU A 267 12.06 -10.24 -6.73
CA LEU A 267 12.88 -9.27 -6.02
C LEU A 267 13.08 -9.76 -4.58
N GLY A 268 14.32 -9.91 -4.18
CA GLY A 268 14.70 -10.28 -2.81
C GLY A 268 15.02 -9.06 -1.95
N THR A 269 15.31 -9.29 -0.68
CA THR A 269 15.68 -8.24 0.29
C THR A 269 16.79 -7.33 -0.23
N GLY A 270 16.62 -6.03 -0.08
CA GLY A 270 17.53 -4.97 -0.55
C GLY A 270 17.24 -4.52 -1.97
N GLN A 271 16.64 -5.36 -2.80
CA GLN A 271 16.20 -4.95 -4.14
C GLN A 271 14.91 -4.13 -4.07
N GLY A 272 14.64 -3.36 -5.11
CA GLY A 272 13.45 -2.54 -5.17
C GLY A 272 13.05 -2.17 -6.59
N PHE A 273 12.08 -1.28 -6.70
CA PHE A 273 11.59 -0.80 -7.98
C PHE A 273 11.24 0.68 -7.89
N ASP A 274 11.78 1.47 -8.80
CA ASP A 274 11.45 2.87 -8.96
C ASP A 274 10.24 3.02 -9.91
N PHE A 275 9.15 3.59 -9.42
CA PHE A 275 7.90 3.70 -10.16
C PHE A 275 7.99 4.64 -11.36
N ARG A 276 8.86 5.65 -11.31
CA ARG A 276 9.00 6.64 -12.39
C ARG A 276 9.84 6.10 -13.53
N THR A 277 11.01 5.58 -13.19
CA THR A 277 11.95 5.06 -14.19
C THR A 277 11.61 3.64 -14.62
N ARG A 278 10.83 2.91 -13.81
CA ARG A 278 10.49 1.49 -13.94
C ARG A 278 11.72 0.59 -13.92
N MET A 279 12.74 1.02 -13.20
CA MET A 279 13.99 0.28 -13.04
C MET A 279 14.01 -0.48 -11.72
N ILE A 280 14.59 -1.70 -11.78
CA ILE A 280 14.91 -2.47 -10.58
C ILE A 280 16.13 -1.82 -9.92
N LEU A 281 16.02 -1.57 -8.62
CA LEU A 281 17.09 -1.10 -7.75
C LEU A 281 17.79 -2.32 -7.13
N LYS A 282 19.11 -2.25 -7.07
CA LYS A 282 19.97 -3.30 -6.49
C LYS A 282 20.44 -2.89 -5.11
#